data_7150a5c93523cd394f74eb08077f66b1
#
_entry.id   7150a5c93523cd394f74eb08077f66b1
#
_cell.length_a   1.000
_cell.length_b   1.000
_cell.length_c   1.000
_cell.angle_alpha   90.00
_cell.angle_beta   90.00
_cell.angle_gamma   90.00
#
_symmetry.space_group_name_H-M   'P 1'
#
loop_
_entity.id
_entity.type
_entity.pdbx_description
1 polymer ?
#
loop_
_entity_poly.entity_id
_entity_poly.type
_entity_poly.pdbx_seq_one_letter_code
_entity_poly.pdbx_strand_id
1 'polypeptide(L)'
;TLPIKYNQVVPFEVTVFNQGNRSAQNFVIADYLAPGYEFDVPSNPNWTYNNITRIAKTTIAAKVIPGDSAKVTLYLAVKPTLYNKAAWKNFAEIVTVTDTTNTPGDDIDSDPDDNPNNDGPPKDGEIDEKPPVDEDDHDPAEPPVVDFALRKWIPGKKPYYIPGDTVDFVISLHNQGNVVSSAVG
;
A
#
# COMPACT_ATOMS: atom_id res chain seq x y z
N THR A 1 -12.45 8.77 10.09
CA THR A 1 -12.17 8.62 8.65
C THR A 1 -13.28 7.77 8.06
N LEU A 2 -13.92 8.20 6.97
CA LEU A 2 -14.92 7.39 6.29
C LEU A 2 -14.23 6.22 5.58
N PRO A 3 -14.86 5.03 5.53
CA PRO A 3 -14.29 3.90 4.82
C PRO A 3 -14.15 4.21 3.32
N ILE A 4 -13.04 3.78 2.75
CA ILE A 4 -12.73 3.98 1.34
C ILE A 4 -13.60 3.05 0.48
N LYS A 5 -14.08 3.58 -0.65
CA LYS A 5 -14.93 2.86 -1.61
C LYS A 5 -14.12 2.45 -2.83
N TYR A 6 -14.56 1.39 -3.50
CA TYR A 6 -14.02 0.99 -4.80
C TYR A 6 -14.14 2.12 -5.83
N ASN A 7 -13.12 2.25 -6.66
CA ASN A 7 -12.92 3.31 -7.65
C ASN A 7 -12.72 4.71 -7.04
N GLN A 8 -12.62 4.84 -5.74
CA GLN A 8 -12.16 6.07 -5.12
C GLN A 8 -10.66 6.20 -5.35
N VAL A 9 -10.21 7.38 -5.78
CA VAL A 9 -8.79 7.74 -5.86
C VAL A 9 -8.35 8.22 -4.48
N VAL A 10 -7.29 7.60 -3.97
CA VAL A 10 -6.70 7.91 -2.66
C VAL A 10 -5.27 8.40 -2.82
N PRO A 11 -4.86 9.43 -2.08
CA PRO A 11 -3.48 9.88 -2.04
C PRO A 11 -2.66 9.02 -1.08
N PHE A 12 -1.47 8.65 -1.52
CA PHE A 12 -0.38 8.15 -0.68
C PHE A 12 0.70 9.22 -0.64
N GLU A 13 1.02 9.73 0.54
CA GLU A 13 2.11 10.67 0.74
C GLU A 13 3.35 9.89 1.14
N VAL A 14 4.37 9.93 0.30
CA VAL A 14 5.69 9.39 0.58
C VAL A 14 6.57 10.52 1.07
N THR A 15 7.18 10.34 2.24
CA THR A 15 8.09 11.31 2.84
C THR A 15 9.47 10.68 2.96
N VAL A 16 10.47 11.28 2.34
CA VAL A 16 11.87 10.90 2.54
C VAL A 16 12.49 11.80 3.60
N PHE A 17 13.20 11.22 4.54
CA PHE A 17 13.94 11.91 5.61
C PHE A 17 15.43 11.79 5.35
N ASN A 18 16.18 12.84 5.63
CA ASN A 18 17.65 12.77 5.64
C ASN A 18 18.15 12.66 7.08
N GLN A 19 18.39 11.45 7.52
CA GLN A 19 18.92 11.10 8.85
C GLN A 19 20.44 11.22 8.91
N GLY A 20 21.10 11.35 7.76
CA GLY A 20 22.55 11.47 7.63
C GLY A 20 23.10 12.84 8.06
N ASN A 21 24.39 13.03 7.86
CA ASN A 21 25.13 14.25 8.19
C ASN A 21 25.52 15.08 6.94
N ARG A 22 25.09 14.67 5.74
CA ARG A 22 25.32 15.35 4.45
C ARG A 22 24.01 15.64 3.75
N SER A 23 23.98 16.69 2.93
CA SER A 23 22.83 16.96 2.11
C SER A 23 22.71 15.97 0.96
N ALA A 24 21.49 15.53 0.67
CA ALA A 24 21.14 14.62 -0.41
C ALA A 24 20.12 15.27 -1.36
N GLN A 25 19.98 14.75 -2.59
CA GLN A 25 19.03 15.19 -3.60
C GLN A 25 18.77 14.06 -4.63
N ASN A 26 17.82 14.30 -5.54
CA ASN A 26 17.48 13.35 -6.60
C ASN A 26 17.10 11.96 -6.06
N PHE A 27 16.26 11.92 -5.03
CA PHE A 27 15.72 10.65 -4.52
C PHE A 27 14.82 10.02 -5.57
N VAL A 28 15.19 8.88 -6.10
CA VAL A 28 14.33 8.07 -6.95
C VAL A 28 13.48 7.17 -6.06
N ILE A 29 12.17 7.35 -6.15
CA ILE A 29 11.20 6.57 -5.39
C ILE A 29 10.54 5.57 -6.31
N ALA A 30 10.47 4.31 -5.91
CA ALA A 30 9.59 3.30 -6.48
C ALA A 30 8.40 3.07 -5.57
N ASP A 31 7.24 2.78 -6.17
CA ASP A 31 6.03 2.34 -5.48
C ASP A 31 5.55 1.04 -6.14
N TYR A 32 5.34 0.02 -5.33
CA TYR A 32 4.98 -1.34 -5.75
C TYR A 32 3.48 -1.53 -5.60
N LEU A 33 2.72 -1.20 -6.67
CA LEU A 33 1.26 -1.22 -6.62
C LEU A 33 0.71 -2.60 -6.26
N ALA A 34 0.15 -2.71 -5.09
CA ALA A 34 -0.56 -3.92 -4.67
C ALA A 34 -1.78 -4.22 -5.58
N PRO A 35 -2.24 -5.49 -5.67
CA PRO A 35 -3.35 -5.88 -6.56
C PRO A 35 -4.65 -5.10 -6.37
N GLY A 36 -4.86 -4.52 -5.19
CA GLY A 36 -6.03 -3.70 -4.84
C GLY A 36 -6.00 -2.28 -5.39
N TYR A 37 -5.01 -1.93 -6.22
CA TYR A 37 -4.88 -0.59 -6.77
C TYR A 37 -4.74 -0.58 -8.28
N GLU A 38 -5.14 0.55 -8.86
CA GLU A 38 -4.84 0.94 -10.23
C GLU A 38 -4.21 2.33 -10.23
N PHE A 39 -3.19 2.51 -11.05
CA PHE A 39 -2.50 3.78 -11.19
C PHE A 39 -3.42 4.82 -11.85
N ASP A 40 -3.65 5.95 -11.19
CA ASP A 40 -4.50 7.03 -11.71
C ASP A 40 -3.66 8.00 -12.56
N VAL A 41 -3.56 7.73 -13.85
CA VAL A 41 -2.71 8.49 -14.79
C VAL A 41 -2.97 10.00 -14.72
N PRO A 42 -4.23 10.51 -14.72
CA PRO A 42 -4.46 11.94 -14.70
C PRO A 42 -3.94 12.67 -13.46
N SER A 43 -3.94 12.01 -12.31
CA SER A 43 -3.51 12.62 -11.04
C SER A 43 -2.01 12.49 -10.78
N ASN A 44 -1.29 11.73 -11.60
CA ASN A 44 0.13 11.44 -11.41
C ASN A 44 1.05 11.94 -12.56
N PRO A 45 1.05 13.24 -12.90
CA PRO A 45 1.78 13.73 -14.06
C PRO A 45 3.31 13.61 -13.94
N ASN A 46 3.83 13.49 -12.71
CA ASN A 46 5.27 13.40 -12.42
C ASN A 46 5.74 11.97 -12.14
N TRP A 47 4.85 10.98 -12.29
CA TRP A 47 5.17 9.59 -12.10
C TRP A 47 5.20 8.85 -13.45
N THR A 48 6.11 7.90 -13.58
CA THR A 48 6.10 6.90 -14.66
C THR A 48 5.59 5.59 -14.11
N TYR A 49 4.76 4.87 -14.86
CA TYR A 49 4.18 3.61 -14.43
C TYR A 49 4.39 2.51 -15.45
N ASN A 50 4.92 1.38 -15.00
CA ASN A 50 5.03 0.16 -15.78
C ASN A 50 3.91 -0.81 -15.37
N ASN A 51 2.94 -1.01 -16.26
CA ASN A 51 1.78 -1.86 -16.01
C ASN A 51 2.08 -3.37 -15.98
N ILE A 52 3.25 -3.79 -16.47
CA ILE A 52 3.68 -5.21 -16.45
C ILE A 52 4.27 -5.55 -15.08
N THR A 53 5.21 -4.72 -14.61
CA THR A 53 5.85 -4.91 -13.30
C THR A 53 5.00 -4.35 -12.16
N ARG A 54 4.02 -3.47 -12.47
CA ARG A 54 3.19 -2.72 -11.53
C ARG A 54 3.98 -1.79 -10.63
N ILE A 55 5.09 -1.26 -11.13
CA ILE A 55 5.95 -0.32 -10.42
C ILE A 55 5.72 1.09 -10.98
N ALA A 56 5.45 2.04 -10.09
CA ALA A 56 5.46 3.46 -10.38
C ALA A 56 6.76 4.08 -9.86
N LYS A 57 7.39 4.97 -10.65
CA LYS A 57 8.62 5.66 -10.24
C LYS A 57 8.52 7.17 -10.44
N THR A 58 9.12 7.90 -9.51
CA THR A 58 9.29 9.37 -9.60
C THR A 58 10.65 9.78 -9.04
N THR A 59 10.99 11.06 -9.20
CA THR A 59 12.21 11.63 -8.61
C THR A 59 11.87 12.88 -7.81
N ILE A 60 12.25 12.91 -6.54
CA ILE A 60 12.26 14.11 -5.71
C ILE A 60 13.60 14.80 -5.94
N ALA A 61 13.63 15.82 -6.81
CA ALA A 61 14.85 16.54 -7.16
C ALA A 61 15.32 17.53 -6.08
N ALA A 62 14.49 17.82 -5.08
CA ALA A 62 14.77 18.79 -4.04
C ALA A 62 16.00 18.37 -3.23
N LYS A 63 16.82 19.38 -2.85
CA LYS A 63 17.90 19.19 -1.89
C LYS A 63 17.30 19.05 -0.48
N VAL A 64 17.63 17.98 0.20
CA VAL A 64 17.26 17.71 1.59
C VAL A 64 18.52 17.80 2.45
N ILE A 65 18.54 18.73 3.38
CA ILE A 65 19.66 18.89 4.33
C ILE A 65 19.51 17.92 5.51
N PRO A 66 20.59 17.63 6.27
CA PRO A 66 20.51 16.79 7.46
C PRO A 66 19.40 17.21 8.43
N GLY A 67 18.55 16.25 8.83
CA GLY A 67 17.42 16.44 9.72
C GLY A 67 16.16 17.03 9.06
N ASP A 68 16.16 17.23 7.75
CA ASP A 68 15.01 17.74 6.99
C ASP A 68 14.36 16.60 6.18
N SER A 69 13.26 16.89 5.51
CA SER A 69 12.51 15.93 4.70
C SER A 69 11.97 16.52 3.40
N ALA A 70 11.61 15.68 2.45
CA ALA A 70 10.89 16.04 1.24
C ALA A 70 9.76 15.05 0.98
N LYS A 71 8.72 15.50 0.24
CA LYS A 71 7.50 14.72 0.04
C LYS A 71 7.12 14.63 -1.42
N VAL A 72 6.50 13.52 -1.77
CA VAL A 72 5.79 13.34 -3.05
C VAL A 72 4.48 12.61 -2.80
N THR A 73 3.47 12.88 -3.61
CA THR A 73 2.17 12.20 -3.52
C THR A 73 1.95 11.32 -4.74
N LEU A 74 1.50 10.09 -4.48
CA LEU A 74 1.01 9.15 -5.47
C LEU A 74 -0.50 8.98 -5.31
N TYR A 75 -1.25 8.96 -6.40
CA TYR A 75 -2.70 8.78 -6.40
C TYR A 75 -3.07 7.44 -7.00
N LEU A 76 -3.75 6.59 -6.24
CA LEU A 76 -4.16 5.26 -6.65
C LEU A 76 -5.66 5.07 -6.53
N ALA A 77 -6.29 4.46 -7.55
CA ALA A 77 -7.69 4.09 -7.50
C ALA A 77 -7.86 2.72 -6.82
N VAL A 78 -8.69 2.65 -5.78
CA VAL A 78 -8.97 1.41 -5.04
C VAL A 78 -9.81 0.46 -5.88
N LYS A 79 -9.40 -0.79 -6.00
CA LYS A 79 -10.08 -1.84 -6.78
C LYS A 79 -10.57 -2.99 -5.90
N PRO A 80 -11.65 -3.67 -6.30
CA PRO A 80 -12.09 -4.88 -5.62
C PRO A 80 -11.07 -6.01 -5.81
N THR A 81 -10.84 -6.77 -4.76
CA THR A 81 -9.98 -7.97 -4.79
C THR A 81 -10.74 -9.16 -4.25
N LEU A 82 -10.53 -10.33 -4.86
CA LEU A 82 -11.20 -11.55 -4.44
C LEU A 82 -10.54 -12.13 -3.18
N TYR A 83 -11.07 -11.83 -2.01
CA TYR A 83 -10.67 -12.40 -0.71
C TYR A 83 -9.20 -12.19 -0.29
N ASN A 84 -8.51 -11.25 -0.89
CA ASN A 84 -7.11 -10.96 -0.54
C ASN A 84 -7.02 -9.72 0.35
N LYS A 85 -6.96 -9.92 1.66
CA LYS A 85 -6.88 -8.83 2.65
C LYS A 85 -5.57 -8.03 2.56
N ALA A 86 -4.49 -8.64 2.09
CA ALA A 86 -3.21 -7.97 1.88
C ALA A 86 -3.14 -7.19 0.55
N ALA A 87 -4.20 -7.26 -0.27
CA ALA A 87 -4.20 -6.61 -1.57
C ALA A 87 -4.16 -5.07 -1.53
N TRP A 88 -4.41 -4.47 -0.37
CA TRP A 88 -4.39 -3.01 -0.19
C TRP A 88 -3.18 -2.52 0.60
N LYS A 89 -2.28 -3.40 1.02
CA LYS A 89 -1.00 -3.01 1.60
C LYS A 89 -0.06 -2.62 0.46
N ASN A 90 0.24 -1.34 0.36
CA ASN A 90 1.10 -0.75 -0.68
C ASN A 90 2.47 -0.45 -0.09
N PHE A 91 3.51 -0.50 -0.90
CA PHE A 91 4.89 -0.29 -0.47
C PHE A 91 5.56 0.75 -1.35
N ALA A 92 6.36 1.60 -0.73
CA ALA A 92 7.26 2.52 -1.42
C ALA A 92 8.67 2.35 -0.89
N GLU A 93 9.66 2.65 -1.74
CA GLU A 93 11.08 2.45 -1.47
C GLU A 93 11.92 3.54 -2.10
N ILE A 94 13.05 3.88 -1.47
CA ILE A 94 14.10 4.73 -2.04
C ILE A 94 15.02 3.85 -2.88
N VAL A 95 14.93 3.97 -4.21
CA VAL A 95 15.75 3.16 -5.13
C VAL A 95 17.16 3.70 -5.29
N THR A 96 17.31 5.01 -5.32
CA THR A 96 18.61 5.68 -5.42
C THR A 96 18.52 7.10 -4.88
N VAL A 97 19.64 7.61 -4.43
CA VAL A 97 19.83 8.98 -4.00
C VAL A 97 21.20 9.49 -4.47
N THR A 98 21.35 10.81 -4.61
CA THR A 98 22.65 11.42 -4.90
C THR A 98 22.99 12.50 -3.87
N ASP A 99 24.29 12.74 -3.67
CA ASP A 99 24.72 13.94 -2.98
C ASP A 99 24.58 15.21 -3.86
N THR A 100 24.90 16.37 -3.31
CA THR A 100 24.79 17.64 -4.05
C THR A 100 25.81 17.83 -5.16
N THR A 101 26.72 16.88 -5.37
CA THR A 101 27.68 16.81 -6.49
C THR A 101 27.25 15.80 -7.55
N ASN A 102 26.05 15.22 -7.42
CA ASN A 102 25.50 14.12 -8.23
C ASN A 102 26.35 12.81 -8.12
N THR A 103 27.08 12.65 -7.05
CA THR A 103 27.69 11.37 -6.72
C THR A 103 26.62 10.47 -6.11
N PRO A 104 26.51 9.19 -6.52
CA PRO A 104 25.59 8.26 -5.88
C PRO A 104 25.80 8.27 -4.37
N GLY A 105 24.69 8.44 -3.65
CA GLY A 105 24.65 8.26 -2.21
C GLY A 105 24.49 6.78 -1.91
N ASP A 106 24.95 6.41 -0.72
CA ASP A 106 24.77 5.10 -0.13
C ASP A 106 24.09 5.33 1.21
N ASP A 107 23.10 4.57 1.54
CA ASP A 107 22.52 4.61 2.88
C ASP A 107 23.42 3.80 3.82
N ILE A 108 23.47 4.15 5.09
CA ILE A 108 24.42 3.53 6.03
C ILE A 108 23.87 2.22 6.61
N ASP A 109 22.56 2.04 6.59
CA ASP A 109 21.80 1.01 7.27
C ASP A 109 20.74 0.34 6.40
N SER A 110 20.47 0.86 5.19
CA SER A 110 19.60 0.23 4.17
C SER A 110 20.36 0.01 2.86
N ASP A 111 19.83 -0.85 1.99
CA ASP A 111 20.38 -1.16 0.67
C ASP A 111 19.40 -0.66 -0.44
N PRO A 112 19.47 0.65 -0.84
CA PRO A 112 18.56 1.23 -1.80
C PRO A 112 18.59 0.51 -3.14
N ASP A 113 17.53 -0.23 -3.46
CA ASP A 113 17.42 -0.94 -4.74
C ASP A 113 15.98 -0.88 -5.30
N ASP A 114 15.56 -1.75 -6.19
CA ASP A 114 14.18 -1.85 -6.69
C ASP A 114 13.61 -3.28 -6.53
N ASN A 115 13.98 -3.96 -5.46
CA ASN A 115 13.59 -5.32 -5.15
C ASN A 115 12.90 -5.43 -3.77
N PRO A 116 11.58 -5.28 -3.68
CA PRO A 116 10.85 -5.26 -2.41
C PRO A 116 10.83 -6.60 -1.64
N ASN A 117 11.69 -7.55 -2.00
CA ASN A 117 11.73 -8.88 -1.39
C ASN A 117 13.01 -9.15 -0.59
N ASN A 118 13.99 -8.26 -0.62
CA ASN A 118 15.23 -8.35 0.17
C ASN A 118 15.21 -7.45 1.42
N ASP A 119 14.32 -6.46 1.43
CA ASP A 119 14.09 -5.62 2.59
C ASP A 119 13.47 -6.44 3.72
N GLY A 120 13.79 -6.09 4.94
CA GLY A 120 13.20 -6.72 6.12
C GLY A 120 11.67 -6.59 6.14
N PRO A 121 10.96 -7.07 7.16
CA PRO A 121 9.53 -6.85 7.30
C PRO A 121 9.26 -5.41 7.80
N PRO A 122 9.06 -4.44 6.90
CA PRO A 122 8.92 -3.04 7.29
C PRO A 122 7.65 -2.84 8.09
N LYS A 123 7.70 -1.93 9.07
CA LYS A 123 6.56 -1.49 9.86
C LYS A 123 6.11 -0.12 9.38
N ASP A 124 4.81 0.04 9.21
CA ASP A 124 4.17 1.26 8.76
C ASP A 124 4.58 2.48 9.61
N GLY A 125 5.27 3.44 9.00
CA GLY A 125 5.67 4.72 9.58
C GLY A 125 6.83 4.64 10.59
N GLU A 126 7.58 3.57 10.68
CA GLU A 126 8.84 3.51 11.45
C GLU A 126 10.01 3.94 10.55
N ILE A 127 10.82 4.89 11.02
CA ILE A 127 11.98 5.47 10.33
C ILE A 127 13.28 5.30 11.12
N ASP A 128 13.32 4.42 12.10
CA ASP A 128 14.48 4.22 13.00
C ASP A 128 14.29 2.87 13.70
N GLU A 129 14.39 1.79 12.94
CA GLU A 129 14.35 0.43 13.48
C GLU A 129 15.71 0.05 14.10
N LYS A 130 15.70 -0.86 15.04
CA LYS A 130 16.94 -1.29 15.70
C LYS A 130 17.65 -2.35 14.86
N PRO A 131 18.98 -2.23 14.65
CA PRO A 131 19.76 -3.27 13.99
C PRO A 131 19.50 -4.68 14.59
N PRO A 132 19.47 -5.73 13.78
CA PRO A 132 20.03 -5.85 12.43
C PRO A 132 19.03 -5.67 11.28
N VAL A 133 17.89 -5.03 11.49
CA VAL A 133 16.76 -4.95 10.53
C VAL A 133 16.35 -3.49 10.36
N ASP A 134 17.31 -2.65 10.10
CA ASP A 134 17.07 -1.21 9.88
C ASP A 134 17.02 -0.92 8.38
N GLU A 135 15.98 -1.43 7.71
CA GLU A 135 15.68 -1.19 6.31
C GLU A 135 14.60 -0.09 6.24
N ASP A 136 14.96 1.13 6.62
CA ASP A 136 14.01 2.25 6.72
C ASP A 136 13.84 3.04 5.42
N ASP A 137 14.47 2.62 4.35
CA ASP A 137 14.24 3.12 2.99
C ASP A 137 12.97 2.55 2.33
N HIS A 138 12.30 1.57 2.95
CA HIS A 138 11.13 0.86 2.48
C HIS A 138 9.96 0.94 3.48
N ASP A 139 8.84 1.53 3.09
CA ASP A 139 7.67 1.73 3.99
C ASP A 139 6.35 1.25 3.38
N PRO A 140 5.52 0.51 4.15
CA PRO A 140 4.18 0.14 3.75
C PRO A 140 3.13 1.17 4.15
N ALA A 141 2.04 1.24 3.42
CA ALA A 141 0.83 1.94 3.84
C ALA A 141 -0.43 1.16 3.45
N GLU A 142 -1.41 1.12 4.34
CA GLU A 142 -2.66 0.42 4.10
C GLU A 142 -3.88 1.25 4.54
N PRO A 143 -4.70 1.75 3.60
CA PRO A 143 -5.91 2.47 3.94
C PRO A 143 -7.00 1.51 4.44
N PRO A 144 -7.92 1.99 5.31
CA PRO A 144 -9.02 1.18 5.83
C PRO A 144 -10.07 0.90 4.75
N VAL A 145 -10.17 -0.32 4.27
CA VAL A 145 -11.17 -0.78 3.30
C VAL A 145 -12.21 -1.64 4.00
N VAL A 146 -13.49 -1.26 3.87
CA VAL A 146 -14.64 -2.03 4.35
C VAL A 146 -15.30 -2.72 3.18
N ASP A 147 -15.33 -4.04 3.21
CA ASP A 147 -15.99 -4.87 2.21
C ASP A 147 -16.69 -6.05 2.88
N PHE A 148 -18.01 -6.10 2.77
CA PHE A 148 -18.82 -7.18 3.31
C PHE A 148 -19.55 -7.94 2.21
N ALA A 149 -19.51 -9.26 2.29
CA ALA A 149 -20.31 -10.14 1.45
C ALA A 149 -21.28 -10.97 2.28
N LEU A 150 -22.41 -11.30 1.69
CA LEU A 150 -23.43 -12.16 2.28
C LEU A 150 -23.67 -13.39 1.41
N ARG A 151 -23.72 -14.55 2.05
CA ARG A 151 -24.18 -15.79 1.43
C ARG A 151 -25.41 -16.30 2.15
N LYS A 152 -26.44 -16.64 1.39
CA LYS A 152 -27.66 -17.28 1.90
C LYS A 152 -27.91 -18.58 1.16
N TRP A 153 -28.22 -19.65 1.90
CA TRP A 153 -28.57 -20.96 1.31
C TRP A 153 -29.54 -21.73 2.20
N ILE A 154 -30.11 -22.81 1.63
CA ILE A 154 -30.97 -23.76 2.33
C ILE A 154 -30.13 -25.01 2.61
N PRO A 155 -29.79 -25.31 3.89
CA PRO A 155 -29.11 -26.55 4.24
C PRO A 155 -30.06 -27.74 4.01
N GLY A 156 -29.55 -28.86 3.52
CA GLY A 156 -30.37 -30.07 3.29
C GLY A 156 -31.55 -29.85 2.35
N LYS A 157 -31.35 -29.05 1.28
CA LYS A 157 -32.42 -28.74 0.30
C LYS A 157 -33.17 -29.97 -0.16
N LYS A 158 -34.50 -29.95 0.05
CA LYS A 158 -35.43 -30.94 -0.48
C LYS A 158 -35.60 -30.80 -2.01
N PRO A 159 -35.98 -31.87 -2.74
CA PRO A 159 -36.31 -31.78 -4.19
C PRO A 159 -37.44 -30.81 -4.48
N TYR A 160 -38.43 -30.70 -3.57
CA TYR A 160 -39.57 -29.80 -3.68
C TYR A 160 -40.09 -29.42 -2.27
N TYR A 161 -40.84 -28.32 -2.21
CA TYR A 161 -41.55 -27.84 -1.03
C TYR A 161 -43.04 -27.67 -1.36
N ILE A 162 -43.89 -27.87 -0.36
CA ILE A 162 -45.34 -27.64 -0.48
C ILE A 162 -45.80 -26.52 0.43
N PRO A 163 -46.96 -25.88 0.20
CA PRO A 163 -47.52 -24.90 1.10
C PRO A 163 -47.65 -25.44 2.53
N GLY A 164 -47.11 -24.71 3.52
CA GLY A 164 -47.05 -25.13 4.92
C GLY A 164 -45.73 -25.75 5.34
N ASP A 165 -44.82 -26.07 4.45
CA ASP A 165 -43.46 -26.50 4.79
C ASP A 165 -42.67 -25.37 5.44
N THR A 166 -41.92 -25.71 6.50
CA THR A 166 -40.90 -24.84 7.06
C THR A 166 -39.62 -24.95 6.26
N VAL A 167 -39.02 -23.83 5.94
CA VAL A 167 -37.75 -23.73 5.21
C VAL A 167 -36.73 -22.99 6.04
N ASP A 168 -35.67 -23.68 6.43
CA ASP A 168 -34.57 -23.08 7.15
C ASP A 168 -33.59 -22.45 6.18
N PHE A 169 -33.11 -21.27 6.51
CA PHE A 169 -32.08 -20.57 5.77
C PHE A 169 -30.86 -20.36 6.67
N VAL A 170 -29.69 -20.59 6.12
CA VAL A 170 -28.43 -20.18 6.73
C VAL A 170 -27.93 -18.91 6.03
N ILE A 171 -27.52 -17.94 6.83
CA ILE A 171 -26.92 -16.68 6.35
C ILE A 171 -25.52 -16.61 6.93
N SER A 172 -24.52 -16.43 6.06
CA SER A 172 -23.15 -16.13 6.43
C SER A 172 -22.79 -14.72 6.01
N LEU A 173 -22.17 -13.96 6.91
CA LEU A 173 -21.52 -12.70 6.62
C LEU A 173 -20.03 -12.93 6.52
N HIS A 174 -19.41 -12.33 5.51
CA HIS A 174 -17.98 -12.40 5.26
C HIS A 174 -17.42 -10.99 5.27
N ASN A 175 -16.38 -10.75 6.07
CA ASN A 175 -15.58 -9.54 5.98
C ASN A 175 -14.44 -9.79 4.99
N GLN A 176 -14.51 -9.16 3.84
CA GLN A 176 -13.54 -9.24 2.74
C GLN A 176 -12.55 -8.06 2.77
N GLY A 177 -12.85 -7.01 3.54
CA GLY A 177 -11.97 -5.87 3.78
C GLY A 177 -10.91 -6.13 4.85
N ASN A 178 -10.09 -5.11 5.13
CA ASN A 178 -9.02 -5.16 6.14
C ASN A 178 -9.42 -4.55 7.49
N VAL A 179 -10.56 -3.88 7.58
CA VAL A 179 -11.07 -3.28 8.82
C VAL A 179 -11.76 -4.35 9.67
N VAL A 180 -11.39 -4.44 10.95
CA VAL A 180 -12.08 -5.31 11.90
C VAL A 180 -13.48 -4.77 12.15
N SER A 181 -14.51 -5.57 11.86
CA SER A 181 -15.89 -5.23 12.24
C SER A 181 -16.13 -5.68 13.69
N SER A 182 -16.57 -4.75 14.54
CA SER A 182 -17.20 -5.13 15.80
C SER A 182 -18.49 -5.88 15.51
N ALA A 183 -18.76 -6.95 16.28
CA ALA A 183 -19.98 -7.73 16.13
C ALA A 183 -21.20 -6.80 16.14
N VAL A 184 -21.98 -6.85 15.07
CA VAL A 184 -23.32 -6.27 15.06
C VAL A 184 -24.18 -7.28 15.80
N GLY A 185 -24.57 -6.91 17.04
CA GLY A 185 -25.53 -7.69 17.81
C GLY A 185 -26.93 -7.61 17.21
#